data_d7990fd632100e5d5c3e04429082953f
#
_entry.id   d7990fd632100e5d5c3e04429082953f
#
_cell.length_a   1.000
_cell.length_b   1.000
_cell.length_c   1.000
_cell.angle_alpha   90.00
_cell.angle_beta   90.00
_cell.angle_gamma   90.00
#
_symmetry.space_group_name_H-M   'P 1'
#
loop_
_entity.id
_entity.type
_entity.pdbx_description
1 polymer ?
#
loop_
_entity_poly.entity_id
_entity_poly.type
_entity_poly.pdbx_seq_one_letter_code
_entity_poly.pdbx_strand_id
1 'polypeptide(L)'
;IKKKILEFYLSNETILRSKFKNLIVNDKINLELPLKYGQKISGHICQGHVDTVGKIINIKKIDKSYLFDFEIVKKERKNLIEKASICINGISLTISKVTKKGFQVWIIPHTYKLTNLSSLKKNNLVNIEIDILSKYVKNYFNEKK
;
A
#
# COMPACT_ATOMS: atom_id res chain seq x y z
N ILE A 1 -0.91 -28.43 16.91
CA ILE A 1 -1.08 -26.95 16.79
C ILE A 1 -2.48 -26.72 16.25
N LYS A 2 -3.41 -26.17 17.09
CA LYS A 2 -4.74 -25.78 16.61
C LYS A 2 -4.55 -24.68 15.56
N LYS A 3 -4.98 -24.89 14.32
CA LYS A 3 -5.04 -23.84 13.29
C LYS A 3 -5.94 -22.72 13.82
N LYS A 4 -5.38 -21.53 14.01
CA LYS A 4 -6.19 -20.32 14.30
C LYS A 4 -6.82 -19.87 13.00
N ILE A 5 -8.13 -19.80 12.96
CA ILE A 5 -8.91 -19.25 11.86
C ILE A 5 -9.32 -17.82 12.27
N LEU A 6 -9.11 -16.87 11.38
CA LEU A 6 -9.59 -15.51 11.51
C LEU A 6 -10.60 -15.27 10.37
N GLU A 7 -11.78 -14.81 10.70
CA GLU A 7 -12.83 -14.50 9.75
C GLU A 7 -13.03 -12.98 9.68
N PHE A 8 -13.12 -12.46 8.47
CA PHE A 8 -13.32 -11.03 8.21
C PHE A 8 -14.51 -10.85 7.27
N TYR A 9 -15.40 -9.93 7.62
CA TYR A 9 -16.46 -9.52 6.74
C TYR A 9 -16.01 -8.32 5.90
N LEU A 10 -16.14 -8.40 4.58
CA LEU A 10 -15.80 -7.30 3.68
C LEU A 10 -17.09 -6.68 3.12
N SER A 11 -17.19 -5.35 3.18
CA SER A 11 -18.27 -4.63 2.53
C SER A 11 -18.13 -4.67 1.00
N ASN A 12 -19.23 -4.44 0.29
CA ASN A 12 -19.20 -4.32 -1.17
C ASN A 12 -18.25 -3.20 -1.63
N GLU A 13 -18.20 -2.08 -0.93
CA GLU A 13 -17.28 -0.98 -1.22
C GLU A 13 -15.81 -1.42 -1.11
N THR A 14 -15.46 -2.16 -0.06
CA THR A 14 -14.12 -2.73 0.12
C THR A 14 -13.75 -3.67 -1.02
N ILE A 15 -14.68 -4.54 -1.43
CA ILE A 15 -14.45 -5.48 -2.52
C ILE A 15 -14.24 -4.73 -3.85
N LEU A 16 -15.05 -3.70 -4.13
CA LEU A 16 -14.98 -2.94 -5.39
C LEU A 16 -13.70 -2.10 -5.50
N ARG A 17 -13.21 -1.52 -4.40
CA ARG A 17 -12.03 -0.63 -4.40
C ARG A 17 -10.71 -1.35 -4.24
N SER A 18 -10.71 -2.59 -3.79
CA SER A 18 -9.49 -3.31 -3.46
C SER A 18 -9.22 -4.47 -4.40
N LYS A 19 -8.01 -5.01 -4.31
CA LYS A 19 -7.65 -6.26 -4.99
C LYS A 19 -8.35 -7.49 -4.41
N PHE A 20 -9.11 -7.35 -3.31
CA PHE A 20 -9.72 -8.48 -2.61
C PHE A 20 -10.75 -9.23 -3.46
N LYS A 21 -11.39 -8.57 -4.44
CA LYS A 21 -12.22 -9.26 -5.42
C LYS A 21 -11.51 -10.36 -6.23
N ASN A 22 -10.17 -10.32 -6.28
CA ASN A 22 -9.34 -11.25 -7.05
C ASN A 22 -8.55 -12.20 -6.14
N LEU A 23 -8.88 -12.28 -4.83
CA LEU A 23 -8.22 -13.22 -3.92
C LEU A 23 -8.52 -14.67 -4.29
N ILE A 24 -7.49 -15.47 -4.22
CA ILE A 24 -7.58 -16.93 -4.36
C ILE A 24 -7.04 -17.61 -3.10
N VAL A 25 -7.40 -18.89 -2.94
CA VAL A 25 -6.91 -19.70 -1.84
C VAL A 25 -5.37 -19.72 -1.84
N ASN A 26 -4.76 -19.58 -0.67
CA ASN A 26 -3.31 -19.47 -0.41
C ASN A 26 -2.69 -18.10 -0.72
N ASP A 27 -3.44 -17.08 -1.12
CA ASP A 27 -2.91 -15.73 -1.15
C ASP A 27 -2.50 -15.26 0.26
N LYS A 28 -1.33 -14.62 0.33
CA LYS A 28 -0.83 -14.05 1.59
C LYS A 28 -1.38 -12.65 1.79
N ILE A 29 -1.90 -12.41 2.98
CA ILE A 29 -2.43 -11.11 3.41
C ILE A 29 -1.61 -10.63 4.60
N ASN A 30 -1.22 -9.35 4.61
CA ASN A 30 -0.66 -8.73 5.78
C ASN A 30 -1.79 -8.45 6.77
N LEU A 31 -1.56 -8.76 8.04
CA LEU A 31 -2.47 -8.45 9.14
C LEU A 31 -1.72 -7.61 10.17
N GLU A 32 -2.37 -6.56 10.64
CA GLU A 32 -1.87 -5.69 11.69
C GLU A 32 -2.89 -5.61 12.82
N LEU A 33 -2.39 -5.61 14.05
CA LEU A 33 -3.25 -5.39 15.21
C LEU A 33 -3.62 -3.91 15.31
N PRO A 34 -4.84 -3.59 15.77
CA PRO A 34 -5.23 -2.20 15.98
C PRO A 34 -4.32 -1.53 17.00
N LEU A 35 -4.00 -0.26 16.75
CA LEU A 35 -3.23 0.56 17.69
C LEU A 35 -4.03 0.69 19.00
N LYS A 36 -3.34 0.53 20.13
CA LYS A 36 -3.91 0.83 21.44
C LYS A 36 -3.56 2.26 21.84
N TYR A 37 -4.41 2.89 22.66
CA TYR A 37 -4.13 4.22 23.20
C TYR A 37 -2.75 4.25 23.88
N GLY A 38 -1.96 5.30 23.61
CA GLY A 38 -0.60 5.46 24.15
C GLY A 38 0.49 4.66 23.44
N GLN A 39 0.17 3.86 22.41
CA GLN A 39 1.21 3.20 21.61
C GLN A 39 1.91 4.18 20.65
N LYS A 40 3.17 3.87 20.34
CA LYS A 40 3.94 4.61 19.32
C LYS A 40 3.41 4.25 17.92
N ILE A 41 3.19 5.28 17.11
CA ILE A 41 2.88 5.09 15.67
C ILE A 41 4.20 4.86 14.95
N SER A 42 4.31 3.72 14.26
CA SER A 42 5.46 3.41 13.42
C SER A 42 5.06 3.62 11.96
N GLY A 43 5.72 4.55 11.26
CA GLY A 43 5.35 4.96 9.92
C GLY A 43 4.37 6.14 9.91
N HIS A 44 3.30 6.05 9.14
CA HIS A 44 2.25 7.07 9.08
C HIS A 44 0.88 6.47 9.45
N ILE A 45 -0.14 7.29 9.60
CA ILE A 45 -1.51 6.84 9.94
C ILE A 45 -2.11 6.16 8.71
N CYS A 46 -2.14 4.83 8.73
CA CYS A 46 -2.86 4.01 7.76
C CYS A 46 -4.24 3.67 8.34
N GLN A 47 -5.29 3.99 7.60
CA GLN A 47 -6.68 3.80 8.04
C GLN A 47 -7.33 2.52 7.45
N GLY A 48 -6.67 1.89 6.49
CA GLY A 48 -7.24 0.80 5.70
C GLY A 48 -8.22 1.29 4.62
N HIS A 49 -8.18 2.57 4.29
CA HIS A 49 -9.04 3.18 3.27
C HIS A 49 -8.38 3.10 1.89
N VAL A 50 -8.54 1.95 1.24
CA VAL A 50 -7.97 1.72 -0.10
C VAL A 50 -8.52 2.72 -1.11
N ASP A 51 -7.63 3.53 -1.69
CA ASP A 51 -7.99 4.51 -2.72
C ASP A 51 -8.03 3.89 -4.11
N THR A 52 -7.07 3.00 -4.38
CA THR A 52 -6.91 2.39 -5.70
C THR A 52 -6.13 1.09 -5.62
N VAL A 53 -6.17 0.37 -6.72
CA VAL A 53 -5.32 -0.80 -6.93
C VAL A 53 -4.15 -0.40 -7.82
N GLY A 54 -2.95 -0.69 -7.37
CA GLY A 54 -1.73 -0.54 -8.13
C GLY A 54 -1.26 -1.87 -8.71
N LYS A 55 -0.45 -1.79 -9.76
CA LYS A 55 0.19 -2.93 -10.42
C LYS A 55 1.70 -2.84 -10.27
N ILE A 56 2.34 -3.91 -9.86
CA ILE A 56 3.80 -4.01 -9.87
C ILE A 56 4.28 -4.16 -11.31
N ILE A 57 5.04 -3.19 -11.80
CA ILE A 57 5.59 -3.23 -13.16
C ILE A 57 7.03 -3.72 -13.20
N ASN A 58 7.75 -3.58 -12.10
CA ASN A 58 9.11 -4.08 -11.99
C ASN A 58 9.50 -4.33 -10.53
N ILE A 59 10.39 -5.30 -10.31
CA ILE A 59 11.05 -5.57 -9.02
C ILE A 59 12.52 -5.82 -9.32
N LYS A 60 13.42 -5.03 -8.72
CA LYS A 60 14.85 -5.19 -8.87
C LYS A 60 15.50 -5.32 -7.50
N LYS A 61 16.27 -6.39 -7.29
CA LYS A 61 17.12 -6.52 -6.11
C LYS A 61 18.40 -5.73 -6.37
N ILE A 62 18.75 -4.84 -5.46
CA ILE A 62 19.97 -4.03 -5.50
C ILE A 62 20.63 -4.17 -4.13
N ASP A 63 21.79 -4.79 -4.09
CA ASP A 63 22.46 -5.19 -2.87
C ASP A 63 21.55 -5.99 -1.93
N LYS A 64 21.28 -5.47 -0.73
CA LYS A 64 20.42 -6.09 0.26
C LYS A 64 18.95 -5.65 0.17
N SER A 65 18.63 -4.62 -0.62
CA SER A 65 17.31 -4.00 -0.72
C SER A 65 16.63 -4.34 -2.04
N TYR A 66 15.34 -4.01 -2.13
CA TYR A 66 14.53 -4.24 -3.32
C TYR A 66 13.91 -2.91 -3.77
N LEU A 67 14.06 -2.59 -5.03
CA LEU A 67 13.35 -1.48 -5.68
C LEU A 67 12.10 -2.04 -6.36
N PHE A 68 10.95 -1.53 -5.96
CA PHE A 68 9.67 -1.84 -6.56
C PHE A 68 9.16 -0.66 -7.36
N ASP A 69 8.74 -0.90 -8.61
CA ASP A 69 8.04 0.07 -9.46
C ASP A 69 6.56 -0.26 -9.50
N PHE A 70 5.73 0.72 -9.22
CA PHE A 70 4.28 0.60 -9.25
C PHE A 70 3.66 1.48 -10.32
N GLU A 71 2.68 0.95 -11.02
CA GLU A 71 1.76 1.70 -11.87
C GLU A 71 0.44 1.87 -11.15
N ILE A 72 -0.13 3.08 -11.20
CA ILE A 72 -1.47 3.38 -10.69
C ILE A 72 -2.29 4.14 -11.73
N VAL A 73 -3.61 4.19 -11.53
CA VAL A 73 -4.52 4.91 -12.43
C VAL A 73 -4.15 6.41 -12.51
N LYS A 74 -4.30 6.99 -13.70
CA LYS A 74 -3.86 8.38 -13.99
C LYS A 74 -4.43 9.40 -13.00
N LYS A 75 -5.70 9.26 -12.60
CA LYS A 75 -6.37 10.20 -11.70
C LYS A 75 -5.71 10.30 -10.31
N GLU A 76 -5.06 9.21 -9.84
CA GLU A 76 -4.42 9.18 -8.51
C GLU A 76 -2.96 9.64 -8.54
N ARG A 77 -2.31 9.68 -9.70
CA ARG A 77 -0.88 10.08 -9.81
C ARG A 77 -0.61 11.49 -9.30
N LYS A 78 -1.59 12.39 -9.43
CA LYS A 78 -1.50 13.77 -8.92
C LYS A 78 -1.46 13.89 -7.39
N ASN A 79 -1.71 12.79 -6.69
CA ASN A 79 -1.64 12.70 -5.23
C ASN A 79 -0.30 12.15 -4.75
N LEU A 80 0.60 11.76 -5.67
CA LEU A 80 1.92 11.23 -5.35
C LEU A 80 2.92 12.36 -5.17
N ILE A 81 3.67 12.31 -4.08
CA ILE A 81 4.72 13.28 -3.75
C ILE A 81 5.97 12.49 -3.39
N GLU A 82 7.12 12.87 -3.95
CA GLU A 82 8.40 12.26 -3.55
C GLU A 82 8.66 12.51 -2.06
N LYS A 83 9.19 11.50 -1.38
CA LYS A 83 9.44 11.47 0.06
C LYS A 83 8.18 11.42 0.94
N ALA A 84 6.98 11.54 0.37
CA ALA A 84 5.76 11.32 1.15
C ALA A 84 5.56 9.83 1.47
N SER A 85 4.75 9.57 2.48
CA SER A 85 4.31 8.22 2.85
C SER A 85 3.25 7.70 1.89
N ILE A 86 3.21 6.38 1.76
CA ILE A 86 2.18 5.64 1.02
C ILE A 86 1.98 4.29 1.68
N CYS A 87 0.73 3.83 1.76
CA CYS A 87 0.42 2.51 2.31
C CYS A 87 0.18 1.52 1.17
N ILE A 88 0.95 0.43 1.14
CA ILE A 88 0.86 -0.64 0.13
C ILE A 88 0.54 -1.96 0.81
N ASN A 89 -0.62 -2.55 0.52
CA ASN A 89 -1.11 -3.76 1.19
C ASN A 89 -1.06 -3.67 2.73
N GLY A 90 -1.35 -2.50 3.31
CA GLY A 90 -1.29 -2.25 4.75
C GLY A 90 0.11 -1.90 5.29
N ILE A 91 1.12 -1.75 4.42
CA ILE A 91 2.50 -1.47 4.83
C ILE A 91 2.80 0.00 4.56
N SER A 92 3.18 0.75 5.61
CA SER A 92 3.67 2.13 5.50
C SER A 92 5.04 2.16 4.84
N LEU A 93 5.16 2.85 3.71
CA LEU A 93 6.39 2.97 2.92
C LEU A 93 6.60 4.41 2.48
N THR A 94 7.79 4.72 1.98
CA THR A 94 8.15 6.04 1.47
C THR A 94 8.31 6.01 -0.04
N ILE A 95 7.67 6.94 -0.75
CA ILE A 95 7.85 7.15 -2.18
C ILE A 95 9.27 7.67 -2.42
N SER A 96 10.10 6.88 -3.07
CA SER A 96 11.47 7.29 -3.40
C SER A 96 11.55 8.12 -4.68
N LYS A 97 10.62 7.89 -5.61
CA LYS A 97 10.54 8.62 -6.89
C LYS A 97 9.12 8.55 -7.45
N VAL A 98 8.64 9.66 -7.99
CA VAL A 98 7.41 9.69 -8.80
C VAL A 98 7.78 9.49 -10.26
N THR A 99 7.03 8.67 -10.98
CA THR A 99 7.26 8.32 -12.38
C THR A 99 6.05 8.70 -13.26
N LYS A 100 6.22 8.66 -14.58
CA LYS A 100 5.10 8.91 -15.52
C LYS A 100 3.91 7.94 -15.34
N LYS A 101 4.15 6.73 -14.83
CA LYS A 101 3.11 5.70 -14.66
C LYS A 101 2.65 5.54 -13.21
N GLY A 102 3.42 6.02 -12.23
CA GLY A 102 3.13 5.85 -10.79
C GLY A 102 4.32 6.23 -9.94
N PHE A 103 4.92 5.29 -9.21
CA PHE A 103 5.98 5.59 -8.26
C PHE A 103 6.90 4.40 -7.97
N GLN A 104 8.01 4.70 -7.31
CA GLN A 104 8.99 3.71 -6.82
C GLN A 104 9.07 3.76 -5.29
N VAL A 105 9.34 2.59 -4.69
CA VAL A 105 9.68 2.47 -3.27
C VAL A 105 10.87 1.53 -3.10
N TRP A 106 11.69 1.84 -2.10
CA TRP A 106 12.75 0.94 -1.65
C TRP A 106 12.28 0.11 -0.47
N ILE A 107 12.43 -1.20 -0.55
CA ILE A 107 12.05 -2.14 0.49
C ILE A 107 13.32 -2.69 1.14
N ILE A 108 13.48 -2.46 2.43
CA ILE A 108 14.60 -3.02 3.21
C ILE A 108 14.37 -4.52 3.45
N PRO A 109 15.44 -5.30 3.70
CA PRO A 109 15.34 -6.76 3.86
C PRO A 109 14.37 -7.19 4.94
N HIS A 110 14.29 -6.46 6.05
CA HIS A 110 13.38 -6.74 7.16
C HIS A 110 11.92 -6.66 6.71
N THR A 111 11.50 -5.54 6.12
CA THR A 111 10.13 -5.35 5.59
C THR A 111 9.80 -6.39 4.52
N TYR A 112 10.75 -6.67 3.61
CA TYR A 112 10.55 -7.66 2.56
C TYR A 112 10.26 -9.05 3.13
N LYS A 113 10.99 -9.47 4.15
CA LYS A 113 10.83 -10.81 4.77
C LYS A 113 9.56 -10.96 5.61
N LEU A 114 9.15 -9.89 6.31
CA LEU A 114 8.03 -9.93 7.25
C LEU A 114 6.66 -9.69 6.61
N THR A 115 6.63 -9.31 5.35
CA THR A 115 5.38 -8.94 4.67
C THR A 115 5.13 -9.78 3.44
N ASN A 116 3.92 -9.67 2.89
CA ASN A 116 3.57 -10.37 1.66
C ASN A 116 4.33 -9.87 0.43
N LEU A 117 5.10 -8.77 0.52
CA LEU A 117 5.91 -8.25 -0.58
C LEU A 117 6.91 -9.29 -1.11
N SER A 118 7.41 -10.19 -0.24
CA SER A 118 8.33 -11.26 -0.63
C SER A 118 7.71 -12.30 -1.56
N SER A 119 6.39 -12.44 -1.58
CA SER A 119 5.67 -13.37 -2.44
C SER A 119 5.15 -12.74 -3.74
N LEU A 120 5.22 -11.42 -3.84
CA LEU A 120 4.72 -10.69 -5.00
C LEU A 120 5.71 -10.72 -6.18
N LYS A 121 5.15 -10.70 -7.37
CA LYS A 121 5.89 -10.70 -8.65
C LYS A 121 5.42 -9.56 -9.54
N LYS A 122 6.16 -9.30 -10.60
CA LYS A 122 5.73 -8.41 -11.69
C LYS A 122 4.31 -8.80 -12.14
N ASN A 123 3.48 -7.80 -12.42
CA ASN A 123 2.07 -7.88 -12.77
C ASN A 123 1.11 -8.20 -11.61
N ASN A 124 1.57 -8.53 -10.41
CA ASN A 124 0.67 -8.65 -9.27
C ASN A 124 0.04 -7.31 -8.92
N LEU A 125 -1.19 -7.37 -8.43
CA LEU A 125 -1.96 -6.22 -7.94
C LEU A 125 -1.71 -6.02 -6.45
N VAL A 126 -1.73 -4.76 -6.03
CA VAL A 126 -1.60 -4.34 -4.62
C VAL A 126 -2.63 -3.28 -4.29
N ASN A 127 -3.13 -3.29 -3.06
CA ASN A 127 -3.95 -2.20 -2.54
C ASN A 127 -3.07 -0.99 -2.25
N ILE A 128 -3.52 0.19 -2.63
CA ILE A 128 -2.84 1.47 -2.40
C ILE A 128 -3.77 2.36 -1.58
N GLU A 129 -3.25 2.88 -0.47
CA GLU A 129 -3.84 3.95 0.31
C GLU A 129 -2.90 5.15 0.30
N ILE A 130 -3.38 6.28 -0.14
CA ILE A 130 -2.63 7.54 -0.19
C ILE A 130 -2.74 8.20 1.19
N ASP A 131 -1.64 8.77 1.65
CA ASP A 131 -1.59 9.47 2.93
C ASP A 131 -2.73 10.49 3.04
N ILE A 132 -3.50 10.37 4.12
CA ILE A 132 -4.69 11.20 4.36
C ILE A 132 -4.36 12.69 4.39
N LEU A 133 -3.17 13.07 4.86
CA LEU A 133 -2.72 14.47 4.88
C LEU A 133 -2.63 15.04 3.46
N SER A 134 -2.13 14.25 2.51
CA SER A 134 -2.09 14.66 1.09
C SER A 134 -3.49 14.95 0.54
N LYS A 135 -4.50 14.20 0.96
CA LYS A 135 -5.89 14.38 0.54
C LYS A 135 -6.48 15.67 1.11
N TYR A 136 -6.28 15.94 2.40
CA TYR A 136 -6.78 17.17 3.04
C TYR A 136 -6.12 18.42 2.47
N VAL A 137 -4.80 18.44 2.35
CA VAL A 137 -4.09 19.58 1.77
C VAL A 137 -4.59 19.88 0.37
N LYS A 138 -4.74 18.87 -0.47
CA LYS A 138 -5.24 19.04 -1.82
C LYS A 138 -6.68 19.56 -1.86
N ASN A 139 -7.58 19.03 -1.04
CA ASN A 139 -8.97 19.49 -0.99
C ASN A 139 -9.03 20.99 -0.64
N TYR A 140 -8.28 21.40 0.36
CA TYR A 140 -8.18 22.79 0.78
C TYR A 140 -7.77 23.76 -0.35
N PHE A 141 -6.80 23.38 -1.19
CA PHE A 141 -6.39 24.20 -2.33
C PHE A 141 -7.38 24.18 -3.51
N ASN A 142 -8.16 23.10 -3.66
CA ASN A 142 -9.17 23.02 -4.71
C ASN A 142 -10.42 23.84 -4.39
N GLU A 143 -10.78 24.00 -3.12
CA GLU A 143 -11.94 24.80 -2.66
C GLU A 143 -11.67 26.33 -2.74
N LYS A 144 -10.42 26.74 -2.88
CA LYS A 144 -10.02 28.15 -3.00
C LYS A 144 -9.91 28.65 -4.46
N LYS A 145 -10.22 27.80 -5.42
CA LYS A 145 -10.31 28.15 -6.85
C LYS A 145 -11.75 28.24 -7.29
#